data_7a9f082a248b6e5ba5a52fe3d08f7848
#
_entry.id   7a9f082a248b6e5ba5a52fe3d08f7848
#
_cell.length_a   1.000
_cell.length_b   1.000
_cell.length_c   1.000
_cell.angle_alpha   90.00
_cell.angle_beta   90.00
_cell.angle_gamma   90.00
#
_symmetry.space_group_name_H-M   'P 1'
#
loop_
_entity.id
_entity.type
_entity.pdbx_description
1 polymer ?
#
loop_
_entity_poly.entity_id
_entity_poly.type
_entity_poly.pdbx_seq_one_letter_code
_entity_poly.pdbx_strand_id
1 'polypeptide(L)'
;MHLQERGFDVTAIDNSPLVVKTARARGVRDARLLPFENISQFARDTFDTVVMFGNNFGLFGSRARARRLLKHLHRITRDNAVLIAQSLDPHQTNEPAHLTYQRRNRRRGRLPGEIRIRIRFHKFVGPWFDYLLVSQAEMSAIVNGTGWDVDRFLTEDGPRYVAVIRRV
;
A
#
# COMPACT_ATOMS: atom_id res chain seq x y z
N MET A 1 16.64 -2.68 6.01
CA MET A 1 17.97 -3.29 6.18
C MET A 1 18.27 -4.27 5.04
N HIS A 2 17.56 -5.38 4.88
CA HIS A 2 17.91 -6.44 3.92
C HIS A 2 18.25 -5.97 2.48
N LEU A 3 17.47 -5.06 1.91
CA LEU A 3 17.77 -4.49 0.59
C LEU A 3 19.04 -3.64 0.62
N GLN A 4 19.21 -2.83 1.66
CA GLN A 4 20.36 -1.97 1.85
C GLN A 4 21.67 -2.77 2.00
N GLU A 5 21.62 -3.91 2.69
CA GLU A 5 22.74 -4.85 2.84
C GLU A 5 23.12 -5.51 1.52
N ARG A 6 22.19 -5.60 0.57
CA ARG A 6 22.42 -6.08 -0.79
C ARG A 6 22.85 -4.99 -1.78
N GLY A 7 23.18 -3.79 -1.28
CA GLY A 7 23.71 -2.70 -2.10
C GLY A 7 22.66 -1.80 -2.73
N PHE A 8 21.36 -1.99 -2.44
CA PHE A 8 20.32 -1.07 -2.93
C PHE A 8 20.34 0.25 -2.17
N ASP A 9 20.10 1.34 -2.88
CA ASP A 9 19.83 2.64 -2.28
C ASP A 9 18.36 2.69 -1.85
N VAL A 10 18.08 2.79 -0.54
CA VAL A 10 16.76 2.61 0.04
C VAL A 10 16.32 3.84 0.80
N THR A 11 15.22 4.45 0.39
CA THR A 11 14.50 5.45 1.18
C THR A 11 13.27 4.80 1.82
N ALA A 12 13.19 4.82 3.13
CA ALA A 12 12.02 4.35 3.90
C ALA A 12 11.21 5.55 4.41
N ILE A 13 9.89 5.48 4.30
CA ILE A 13 9.00 6.52 4.81
C ILE A 13 7.99 5.94 5.80
N ASP A 14 7.66 6.71 6.81
CA ASP A 14 6.59 6.40 7.76
C ASP A 14 6.03 7.70 8.35
N ASN A 15 4.75 7.71 8.77
CA ASN A 15 4.11 8.84 9.42
C ASN A 15 4.29 8.85 10.95
N SER A 16 4.91 7.81 11.53
CA SER A 16 5.18 7.69 12.96
C SER A 16 6.62 8.12 13.29
N PRO A 17 6.82 9.17 14.12
CA PRO A 17 8.16 9.55 14.56
C PRO A 17 8.91 8.41 15.27
N LEU A 18 8.16 7.58 16.03
CA LEU A 18 8.75 6.44 16.75
C LEU A 18 9.23 5.34 15.80
N VAL A 19 8.47 5.03 14.75
CA VAL A 19 8.86 4.06 13.71
C VAL A 19 10.11 4.54 12.99
N VAL A 20 10.15 5.81 12.58
CA VAL A 20 11.33 6.41 11.92
C VAL A 20 12.55 6.37 12.83
N LYS A 21 12.40 6.76 14.11
CA LYS A 21 13.49 6.66 15.10
C LYS A 21 14.00 5.22 15.24
N THR A 22 13.08 4.26 15.35
CA THR A 22 13.43 2.83 15.47
C THR A 22 14.13 2.31 14.20
N ALA A 23 13.66 2.68 13.01
CA ALA A 23 14.27 2.30 11.75
C ALA A 23 15.73 2.80 11.66
N ARG A 24 15.96 4.07 12.02
CA ARG A 24 17.32 4.65 12.08
C ARG A 24 18.20 3.95 13.10
N ALA A 25 17.70 3.67 14.31
CA ALA A 25 18.43 2.95 15.35
C ALA A 25 18.80 1.52 14.92
N ARG A 26 18.03 0.91 14.01
CA ARG A 26 18.31 -0.39 13.40
C ARG A 26 19.21 -0.32 12.16
N GLY A 27 19.71 0.87 11.80
CA GLY A 27 20.67 1.04 10.70
C GLY A 27 20.06 1.34 9.34
N VAL A 28 18.78 1.72 9.25
CA VAL A 28 18.22 2.25 7.99
C VAL A 28 18.80 3.64 7.76
N ARG A 29 19.57 3.80 6.68
CA ARG A 29 20.35 5.03 6.39
C ARG A 29 19.44 6.22 6.08
N ASP A 30 18.46 6.04 5.20
CA ASP A 30 17.51 7.09 4.81
C ASP A 30 16.10 6.70 5.24
N ALA A 31 15.75 7.00 6.48
CA ALA A 31 14.37 6.86 7.01
C ALA A 31 13.80 8.25 7.27
N ARG A 32 12.66 8.57 6.63
CA ARG A 32 12.05 9.91 6.65
C ARG A 32 10.68 9.89 7.33
N LEU A 33 10.42 10.89 8.16
CA LEU A 33 9.07 11.16 8.67
C LEU A 33 8.27 11.83 7.56
N LEU A 34 7.57 11.03 6.79
CA LEU A 34 6.79 11.47 5.64
C LEU A 34 5.52 10.62 5.53
N PRO A 35 4.33 11.20 5.70
CA PRO A 35 3.08 10.52 5.42
C PRO A 35 2.99 10.09 3.95
N PHE A 36 2.42 8.91 3.69
CA PHE A 36 2.32 8.35 2.35
C PHE A 36 1.57 9.25 1.35
N GLU A 37 0.60 10.03 1.83
CA GLU A 37 -0.11 11.02 1.02
C GLU A 37 0.77 12.16 0.49
N ASN A 38 1.93 12.36 1.09
CA ASN A 38 2.88 13.43 0.77
C ASN A 38 4.04 12.97 -0.13
N ILE A 39 3.96 11.79 -0.73
CA ILE A 39 5.00 11.23 -1.63
C ILE A 39 5.29 12.15 -2.83
N SER A 40 4.36 13.03 -3.18
CA SER A 40 4.57 14.05 -4.23
C SER A 40 5.69 15.06 -3.92
N GLN A 41 6.22 15.07 -2.69
CA GLN A 41 7.39 15.87 -2.31
C GLN A 41 8.71 15.32 -2.87
N PHE A 42 8.75 14.05 -3.28
CA PHE A 42 9.91 13.51 -3.98
C PHE A 42 10.02 14.11 -5.39
N ALA A 43 11.26 14.26 -5.83
CA ALA A 43 11.53 14.70 -7.20
C ALA A 43 11.01 13.68 -8.23
N ARG A 44 10.85 14.12 -9.45
CA ARG A 44 10.51 13.23 -10.58
C ARG A 44 11.63 12.22 -10.81
N ASP A 45 11.27 11.06 -11.31
CA ASP A 45 12.20 10.04 -11.81
C ASP A 45 13.28 9.65 -10.78
N THR A 46 12.89 9.61 -9.49
CA THR A 46 13.79 9.31 -8.37
C THR A 46 13.97 7.81 -8.15
N PHE A 47 12.88 7.04 -8.22
CA PHE A 47 12.87 5.65 -7.80
C PHE A 47 12.70 4.67 -8.97
N ASP A 48 13.44 3.56 -8.93
CA ASP A 48 13.29 2.44 -9.87
C ASP A 48 12.26 1.43 -9.36
N THR A 49 12.11 1.34 -8.04
CA THR A 49 11.24 0.35 -7.41
C THR A 49 10.55 0.94 -6.18
N VAL A 50 9.26 0.65 -6.06
CA VAL A 50 8.48 0.95 -4.84
C VAL A 50 8.02 -0.36 -4.21
N VAL A 51 8.21 -0.53 -2.90
CA VAL A 51 7.85 -1.75 -2.17
C VAL A 51 6.81 -1.44 -1.09
N MET A 52 5.69 -2.15 -1.13
CA MET A 52 4.55 -2.01 -0.22
C MET A 52 4.13 -3.37 0.36
N PHE A 53 4.99 -3.99 1.18
CA PHE A 53 4.69 -5.24 1.89
C PHE A 53 3.85 -5.02 3.15
N GLY A 54 3.41 -6.11 3.79
CA GLY A 54 2.59 -6.05 5.00
C GLY A 54 1.16 -5.55 4.74
N ASN A 55 0.58 -5.88 3.60
CA ASN A 55 -0.71 -5.38 3.12
C ASN A 55 -0.73 -3.85 2.88
N ASN A 56 0.42 -3.22 2.68
CA ASN A 56 0.52 -1.76 2.58
C ASN A 56 -0.12 -1.14 1.33
N PHE A 57 -0.59 -1.95 0.37
CA PHE A 57 -1.56 -1.43 -0.62
C PHE A 57 -2.79 -0.81 0.08
N GLY A 58 -3.10 -1.28 1.27
CA GLY A 58 -4.16 -0.73 2.12
C GLY A 58 -3.98 0.74 2.51
N LEU A 59 -2.76 1.27 2.53
CA LEU A 59 -2.49 2.68 2.84
C LEU A 59 -3.11 3.65 1.84
N PHE A 60 -3.50 3.17 0.67
CA PHE A 60 -4.29 3.96 -0.27
C PHE A 60 -5.67 4.36 0.28
N GLY A 61 -6.23 3.63 1.23
CA GLY A 61 -7.43 3.96 1.99
C GLY A 61 -8.76 3.84 1.22
N SER A 62 -8.82 4.25 -0.05
CA SER A 62 -10.00 4.14 -0.90
C SER A 62 -9.62 4.04 -2.39
N ARG A 63 -10.56 3.56 -3.22
CA ARG A 63 -10.37 3.48 -4.68
C ARG A 63 -9.96 4.83 -5.30
N ALA A 64 -10.65 5.89 -4.96
CA ALA A 64 -10.38 7.21 -5.53
C ALA A 64 -9.00 7.74 -5.12
N ARG A 65 -8.64 7.57 -3.83
CA ARG A 65 -7.34 7.97 -3.31
C ARG A 65 -6.22 7.11 -3.89
N ALA A 66 -6.43 5.81 -4.07
CA ALA A 66 -5.47 4.91 -4.71
C ALA A 66 -5.10 5.39 -6.12
N ARG A 67 -6.10 5.66 -6.97
CA ARG A 67 -5.87 6.16 -8.33
C ARG A 67 -5.07 7.47 -8.36
N ARG A 68 -5.33 8.38 -7.42
CA ARG A 68 -4.60 9.66 -7.32
C ARG A 68 -3.15 9.41 -6.89
N LEU A 69 -2.92 8.60 -5.84
CA LEU A 69 -1.57 8.34 -5.33
C LEU A 69 -0.73 7.48 -6.27
N LEU A 70 -1.34 6.56 -7.03
CA LEU A 70 -0.66 5.82 -8.10
C LEU A 70 -0.12 6.77 -9.18
N LYS A 71 -0.87 7.82 -9.56
CA LYS A 71 -0.36 8.86 -10.47
C LYS A 71 0.79 9.67 -9.85
N HIS A 72 0.80 9.88 -8.53
CA HIS A 72 1.95 10.50 -7.86
C HIS A 72 3.17 9.57 -7.85
N LEU A 73 2.96 8.27 -7.58
CA LEU A 73 4.01 7.25 -7.68
C LEU A 73 4.59 7.19 -9.10
N HIS A 74 3.73 7.22 -10.13
CA HIS A 74 4.18 7.26 -11.52
C HIS A 74 5.11 8.45 -11.80
N ARG A 75 4.80 9.63 -11.25
CA ARG A 75 5.60 10.84 -11.46
C ARG A 75 6.99 10.76 -10.79
N ILE A 76 7.10 10.13 -9.62
CA ILE A 76 8.35 10.07 -8.85
C ILE A 76 9.21 8.86 -9.19
N THR A 77 8.73 7.98 -10.05
CA THR A 77 9.46 6.79 -10.50
C THR A 77 9.99 6.98 -11.91
N ARG A 78 11.08 6.30 -12.23
CA ARG A 78 11.71 6.27 -13.55
C ARG A 78 10.92 5.40 -14.53
N ASP A 79 11.23 5.54 -15.82
CA ASP A 79 10.74 4.62 -16.84
C ASP A 79 11.12 3.17 -16.49
N ASN A 80 10.25 2.22 -16.82
CA ASN A 80 10.39 0.79 -16.44
C ASN A 80 10.37 0.49 -14.93
N ALA A 81 9.95 1.44 -14.10
CA ALA A 81 9.84 1.21 -12.67
C ALA A 81 8.84 0.11 -12.31
N VAL A 82 9.08 -0.52 -11.17
CA VAL A 82 8.25 -1.61 -10.63
C VAL A 82 7.68 -1.21 -9.27
N LEU A 83 6.37 -1.38 -9.12
CA LEU A 83 5.68 -1.33 -7.81
C LEU A 83 5.37 -2.77 -7.37
N ILE A 84 5.94 -3.18 -6.24
CA ILE A 84 5.69 -4.49 -5.62
C ILE A 84 4.77 -4.25 -4.43
N ALA A 85 3.50 -4.64 -4.54
CA ALA A 85 2.48 -4.32 -3.55
C ALA A 85 1.77 -5.57 -3.03
N GLN A 86 1.65 -5.67 -1.71
CA GLN A 86 0.91 -6.74 -1.06
C GLN A 86 -0.48 -6.26 -0.65
N SER A 87 -1.48 -7.11 -0.87
CA SER A 87 -2.85 -6.94 -0.39
C SER A 87 -3.44 -8.27 0.07
N LEU A 88 -4.66 -8.19 0.54
CA LEU A 88 -5.48 -9.31 0.98
C LEU A 88 -6.84 -9.22 0.31
N ASP A 89 -7.31 -10.33 -0.29
CA ASP A 89 -8.64 -10.42 -0.88
C ASP A 89 -9.73 -10.43 0.20
N PRO A 90 -10.52 -9.35 0.32
CA PRO A 90 -11.55 -9.26 1.35
C PRO A 90 -12.73 -10.22 1.12
N HIS A 91 -12.85 -10.81 -0.07
CA HIS A 91 -13.93 -11.73 -0.39
C HIS A 91 -13.69 -13.15 0.18
N GLN A 92 -12.45 -13.50 0.49
CA GLN A 92 -12.08 -14.79 1.07
C GLN A 92 -12.31 -14.80 2.60
N THR A 93 -13.59 -14.67 3.01
CA THR A 93 -13.98 -14.71 4.40
C THR A 93 -15.40 -15.26 4.55
N ASN A 94 -15.64 -16.04 5.60
CA ASN A 94 -16.96 -16.52 6.01
C ASN A 94 -17.45 -15.82 7.29
N GLU A 95 -16.69 -14.86 7.83
CA GLU A 95 -17.03 -14.15 9.05
C GLU A 95 -18.26 -13.25 8.83
N PRO A 96 -19.36 -13.44 9.56
CA PRO A 96 -20.62 -12.71 9.36
C PRO A 96 -20.47 -11.19 9.53
N ALA A 97 -19.59 -10.74 10.42
CA ALA A 97 -19.30 -9.32 10.64
C ALA A 97 -18.64 -8.70 9.40
N HIS A 98 -17.67 -9.40 8.79
CA HIS A 98 -17.00 -8.94 7.57
C HIS A 98 -18.00 -8.86 6.40
N LEU A 99 -18.82 -9.91 6.20
CA LEU A 99 -19.81 -9.94 5.14
C LEU A 99 -20.86 -8.82 5.29
N THR A 100 -21.26 -8.51 6.53
CA THR A 100 -22.19 -7.41 6.82
C THR A 100 -21.56 -6.06 6.50
N TYR A 101 -20.29 -5.86 6.87
CA TYR A 101 -19.55 -4.64 6.57
C TYR A 101 -19.39 -4.43 5.05
N GLN A 102 -19.06 -5.49 4.31
CA GLN A 102 -18.95 -5.46 2.85
C GLN A 102 -20.28 -5.09 2.18
N ARG A 103 -21.42 -5.68 2.63
CA ARG A 103 -22.76 -5.32 2.12
C ARG A 103 -23.07 -3.85 2.34
N ARG A 104 -22.73 -3.31 3.51
CA ARG A 104 -22.90 -1.89 3.84
C ARG A 104 -22.05 -1.00 2.92
N ASN A 105 -20.81 -1.38 2.64
CA ASN A 105 -19.95 -0.64 1.71
C ASN A 105 -20.51 -0.62 0.30
N ARG A 106 -20.95 -1.76 -0.25
CA ARG A 106 -21.56 -1.83 -1.58
C ARG A 106 -22.80 -0.93 -1.70
N ARG A 107 -23.69 -0.90 -0.69
CA ARG A 107 -24.84 0.00 -0.66
C ARG A 107 -24.48 1.49 -0.69
N ARG A 108 -23.26 1.84 -0.30
CA ARG A 108 -22.71 3.20 -0.31
C ARG A 108 -21.85 3.51 -1.53
N GLY A 109 -21.82 2.63 -2.52
CA GLY A 109 -20.97 2.77 -3.72
C GLY A 109 -19.46 2.63 -3.44
N ARG A 110 -19.09 2.03 -2.30
CA ARG A 110 -17.68 1.77 -1.94
C ARG A 110 -17.29 0.35 -2.32
N LEU A 111 -15.98 0.13 -2.48
CA LEU A 111 -15.47 -1.23 -2.56
C LEU A 111 -15.71 -1.97 -1.24
N PRO A 112 -15.97 -3.29 -1.29
CA PRO A 112 -16.18 -4.12 -0.09
C PRO A 112 -15.08 -3.98 0.95
N GLY A 113 -13.83 -3.89 0.52
CA GLY A 113 -12.66 -3.79 1.39
C GLY A 113 -12.21 -2.36 1.72
N GLU A 114 -12.98 -1.32 1.42
CA GLU A 114 -12.74 0.02 1.98
C GLU A 114 -13.16 0.04 3.45
N ILE A 115 -12.23 -0.22 4.34
CA ILE A 115 -12.47 -0.36 5.78
C ILE A 115 -11.89 0.83 6.54
N ARG A 116 -12.40 1.05 7.74
CA ARG A 116 -11.85 2.01 8.69
C ARG A 116 -11.38 1.28 9.92
N ILE A 117 -10.08 1.41 10.21
CA ILE A 117 -9.40 0.67 11.28
C ILE A 117 -8.63 1.59 12.20
N ARG A 118 -8.24 1.07 13.35
CA ARG A 118 -7.26 1.68 14.24
C ARG A 118 -6.36 0.61 14.83
N ILE A 119 -5.12 0.96 15.12
CA ILE A 119 -4.17 0.08 15.78
C ILE A 119 -4.34 0.21 17.29
N ARG A 120 -4.34 -0.90 17.98
CA ARG A 120 -4.29 -0.98 19.43
C ARG A 120 -3.11 -1.84 19.86
N PHE A 121 -2.36 -1.36 20.84
CA PHE A 121 -1.26 -2.11 21.43
C PHE A 121 -1.22 -1.84 22.93
N HIS A 122 -1.54 -2.84 23.75
CA HIS A 122 -1.74 -2.69 25.19
C HIS A 122 -2.73 -1.54 25.50
N LYS A 123 -2.27 -0.53 26.26
CA LYS A 123 -3.05 0.67 26.61
C LYS A 123 -3.08 1.74 25.52
N PHE A 124 -2.25 1.60 24.48
CA PHE A 124 -2.17 2.59 23.42
C PHE A 124 -3.24 2.32 22.35
N VAL A 125 -3.96 3.37 21.98
CA VAL A 125 -5.00 3.34 20.96
C VAL A 125 -4.69 4.44 19.96
N GLY A 126 -4.35 4.06 18.73
CA GLY A 126 -4.09 4.99 17.63
C GLY A 126 -5.36 5.64 17.09
N PRO A 127 -5.22 6.65 16.24
CA PRO A 127 -6.34 7.27 15.54
C PRO A 127 -7.00 6.29 14.56
N TRP A 128 -8.25 6.56 14.20
CA TRP A 128 -8.92 5.87 13.11
C TRP A 128 -8.38 6.35 11.76
N PHE A 129 -8.12 5.40 10.84
CA PHE A 129 -7.72 5.70 9.47
C PHE A 129 -8.41 4.76 8.47
N ASP A 130 -8.53 5.23 7.24
CA ASP A 130 -9.10 4.44 6.14
C ASP A 130 -8.03 3.50 5.58
N TYR A 131 -8.45 2.27 5.27
CA TYR A 131 -7.58 1.21 4.76
C TYR A 131 -8.29 0.44 3.67
N LEU A 132 -7.57 0.03 2.63
CA LEU A 132 -8.12 -0.58 1.43
C LEU A 132 -7.61 -2.01 1.24
N LEU A 133 -8.50 -2.97 1.40
CA LEU A 133 -8.27 -4.36 1.00
C LEU A 133 -8.94 -4.59 -0.36
N VAL A 134 -8.29 -5.29 -1.27
CA VAL A 134 -8.80 -5.51 -2.62
C VAL A 134 -8.50 -6.91 -3.12
N SER A 135 -9.41 -7.48 -3.90
CA SER A 135 -9.12 -8.66 -4.72
C SER A 135 -8.17 -8.32 -5.86
N GLN A 136 -7.59 -9.33 -6.51
CA GLN A 136 -6.72 -9.13 -7.68
C GLN A 136 -7.45 -8.38 -8.80
N ALA A 137 -8.71 -8.71 -9.07
CA ALA A 137 -9.52 -8.03 -10.07
C ALA A 137 -9.78 -6.56 -9.73
N GLU A 138 -10.10 -6.26 -8.45
CA GLU A 138 -10.28 -4.89 -7.98
C GLU A 138 -8.97 -4.10 -8.05
N MET A 139 -7.83 -4.72 -7.72
CA MET A 139 -6.51 -4.08 -7.85
C MET A 139 -6.22 -3.73 -9.30
N SER A 140 -6.39 -4.66 -10.24
CA SER A 140 -6.21 -4.42 -11.67
C SER A 140 -7.09 -3.26 -12.17
N ALA A 141 -8.36 -3.22 -11.76
CA ALA A 141 -9.29 -2.15 -12.12
C ALA A 141 -8.90 -0.77 -11.51
N ILE A 142 -8.25 -0.75 -10.34
CA ILE A 142 -7.74 0.49 -9.72
C ILE A 142 -6.51 0.99 -10.45
N VAL A 143 -5.60 0.10 -10.79
CA VAL A 143 -4.29 0.39 -11.43
C VAL A 143 -4.48 0.88 -12.85
N ASN A 144 -5.40 0.28 -13.61
CA ASN A 144 -5.67 0.63 -15.01
C ASN A 144 -5.95 2.13 -15.21
N GLY A 145 -5.24 2.74 -16.19
CA GLY A 145 -5.34 4.16 -16.53
C GLY A 145 -4.73 5.10 -15.47
N THR A 146 -3.77 4.61 -14.68
CA THR A 146 -2.99 5.42 -13.74
C THR A 146 -1.51 5.58 -14.15
N GLY A 147 -1.12 5.05 -15.31
CA GLY A 147 0.26 4.95 -15.78
C GLY A 147 0.97 3.68 -15.28
N TRP A 148 0.17 2.72 -14.79
CA TRP A 148 0.64 1.45 -14.28
C TRP A 148 -0.22 0.31 -14.81
N ASP A 149 0.39 -0.86 -15.06
CA ASP A 149 -0.29 -2.11 -15.38
C ASP A 149 0.19 -3.26 -14.50
N VAL A 150 -0.72 -4.18 -14.17
CA VAL A 150 -0.38 -5.37 -13.40
C VAL A 150 0.28 -6.39 -14.35
N ASP A 151 1.56 -6.70 -14.08
CA ASP A 151 2.31 -7.72 -14.80
C ASP A 151 1.88 -9.13 -14.36
N ARG A 152 1.91 -9.38 -13.06
CA ARG A 152 1.50 -10.66 -12.48
C ARG A 152 1.14 -10.57 -11.00
N PHE A 153 0.43 -11.59 -10.53
CA PHE A 153 0.18 -11.84 -9.13
C PHE A 153 0.97 -13.06 -8.65
N LEU A 154 1.57 -12.96 -7.48
CA LEU A 154 2.17 -14.06 -6.74
C LEU A 154 1.24 -14.39 -5.58
N THR A 155 0.72 -15.62 -5.56
CA THR A 155 -0.24 -16.10 -4.58
C THR A 155 0.35 -17.26 -3.80
N GLU A 156 0.04 -17.32 -2.53
CA GLU A 156 0.20 -18.48 -1.66
C GLU A 156 -1.19 -18.97 -1.25
N ASP A 157 -1.23 -20.02 -0.46
CA ASP A 157 -2.50 -20.50 0.12
C ASP A 157 -3.10 -19.41 0.99
N GLY A 158 -4.39 -19.08 0.74
CA GLY A 158 -5.14 -18.09 1.49
C GLY A 158 -5.36 -16.76 0.75
N PRO A 159 -5.88 -15.75 1.49
CA PRO A 159 -6.37 -14.49 0.87
C PRO A 159 -5.27 -13.49 0.49
N ARG A 160 -4.02 -13.72 0.92
CA ARG A 160 -2.91 -12.80 0.68
C ARG A 160 -2.30 -13.03 -0.70
N TYR A 161 -1.83 -11.94 -1.30
CA TYR A 161 -1.10 -11.99 -2.56
C TYR A 161 -0.17 -10.79 -2.70
N VAL A 162 0.83 -10.91 -3.57
CA VAL A 162 1.71 -9.83 -3.97
C VAL A 162 1.49 -9.55 -5.45
N ALA A 163 1.28 -8.30 -5.81
CA ALA A 163 1.22 -7.84 -7.18
C ALA A 163 2.56 -7.26 -7.60
N VAL A 164 3.02 -7.64 -8.77
CA VAL A 164 4.10 -6.98 -9.51
C VAL A 164 3.43 -6.08 -10.54
N ILE A 165 3.62 -4.78 -10.42
CA ILE A 165 2.95 -3.76 -11.22
C ILE A 165 4.05 -2.96 -11.92
N ARG A 166 3.94 -2.78 -13.23
CA ARG A 166 4.93 -2.07 -14.05
C ARG A 166 4.42 -0.71 -14.48
N ARG A 167 5.33 0.24 -14.55
CA ARG A 167 5.08 1.54 -15.18
C ARG A 167 4.94 1.36 -16.70
N VAL A 168 3.93 2.01 -17.29
CA VAL A 168 3.61 2.03 -18.72
C VAL A 168 3.51 3.45 -19.23
#